data_da2330f8c88369e09b13654ae83dc687
#
_entry.id   da2330f8c88369e09b13654ae83dc687
#
_cell.length_a   1.000
_cell.length_b   1.000
_cell.length_c   1.000
_cell.angle_alpha   90.00
_cell.angle_beta   90.00
_cell.angle_gamma   90.00
#
_symmetry.space_group_name_H-M   'P 1'
#
loop_
_entity.id
_entity.type
_entity.pdbx_description
1 polymer ?
#
loop_
_entity_poly.entity_id
_entity_poly.type
_entity_poly.pdbx_seq_one_letter_code
_entity_poly.pdbx_strand_id
1 'polypeptide(L)'
;MEIASKILSEITHHMKYARYLPKRKRREVWRETVSRNQKMHTKKYKDLAGEIAKAYKFVYDKKVLPSMRSMQFAGKPIEVNPSRVFNCAYLPIDDWRAFSEVMFLLLGGTGVGYSVQKNHVDKLPEIKKPSPRNRRYLIGDSIE
;
A
#
# COMPACT_ATOMS: atom_id res chain seq x y z
N MET A 1 6.75 3.38 -31.05
CA MET A 1 7.27 3.85 -29.74
C MET A 1 8.73 4.18 -29.94
N GLU A 2 9.12 5.42 -29.67
CA GLU A 2 10.51 5.87 -29.83
C GLU A 2 11.47 5.05 -28.94
N ILE A 3 12.68 4.85 -29.41
CA ILE A 3 13.73 4.10 -28.69
C ILE A 3 13.95 4.65 -27.29
N ALA A 4 13.93 5.98 -27.14
CA ALA A 4 14.06 6.66 -25.86
C ALA A 4 12.98 6.26 -24.85
N SER A 5 11.71 6.21 -25.27
CA SER A 5 10.59 5.78 -24.39
C SER A 5 10.73 4.32 -23.97
N LYS A 6 11.24 3.47 -24.83
CA LYS A 6 11.48 2.06 -24.52
C LYS A 6 12.58 1.91 -23.46
N ILE A 7 13.69 2.60 -23.64
CA ILE A 7 14.82 2.62 -22.69
C ILE A 7 14.37 3.15 -21.34
N LEU A 8 13.64 4.29 -21.31
CA LEU A 8 13.11 4.87 -20.09
C LEU A 8 12.18 3.91 -19.35
N SER A 9 11.29 3.22 -20.08
CA SER A 9 10.40 2.20 -19.51
C SER A 9 11.16 1.05 -18.86
N GLU A 10 12.24 0.58 -19.47
CA GLU A 10 13.07 -0.50 -18.92
C GLU A 10 13.85 -0.05 -17.68
N ILE A 11 14.44 1.15 -17.72
CA ILE A 11 15.12 1.73 -16.55
C ILE A 11 14.15 1.90 -15.39
N THR A 12 12.98 2.48 -15.64
CA THR A 12 11.95 2.69 -14.61
C THR A 12 11.49 1.36 -14.01
N HIS A 13 11.23 0.35 -14.83
CA HIS A 13 10.89 -0.98 -14.35
C HIS A 13 12.00 -1.56 -13.47
N HIS A 14 13.23 -1.51 -13.94
CA HIS A 14 14.38 -2.07 -13.21
C HIS A 14 14.59 -1.41 -11.85
N MET A 15 14.47 -0.08 -11.79
CA MET A 15 14.69 0.70 -10.56
C MET A 15 13.56 0.57 -9.54
N LYS A 16 12.29 0.53 -9.99
CA LYS A 16 11.13 0.70 -9.12
C LYS A 16 10.36 -0.60 -8.83
N TYR A 17 10.35 -1.56 -9.76
CA TYR A 17 9.45 -2.73 -9.70
C TYR A 17 10.17 -4.07 -9.66
N ALA A 18 11.32 -4.17 -10.30
CA ALA A 18 12.07 -5.41 -10.43
C ALA A 18 12.70 -5.82 -9.09
N ARG A 19 12.36 -7.00 -8.60
CA ARG A 19 12.98 -7.60 -7.41
C ARG A 19 14.31 -8.24 -7.74
N TYR A 20 15.23 -8.21 -6.78
CA TYR A 20 16.47 -8.95 -6.90
C TYR A 20 16.23 -10.45 -6.72
N LEU A 21 16.76 -11.24 -7.63
CA LEU A 21 16.71 -12.71 -7.64
C LEU A 21 18.08 -13.26 -7.19
N PRO A 22 18.26 -13.69 -5.92
CA PRO A 22 19.56 -14.11 -5.40
C PRO A 22 20.17 -15.28 -6.19
N LYS A 23 19.32 -16.26 -6.55
CA LYS A 23 19.77 -17.45 -7.31
C LYS A 23 20.30 -17.12 -8.70
N ARG A 24 19.82 -16.03 -9.31
CA ARG A 24 20.21 -15.58 -10.65
C ARG A 24 21.16 -14.38 -10.64
N LYS A 25 21.48 -13.87 -9.46
CA LYS A 25 22.37 -12.70 -9.23
C LYS A 25 21.97 -11.46 -10.08
N ARG A 26 20.68 -11.29 -10.35
CA ARG A 26 20.13 -10.14 -11.12
C ARG A 26 18.73 -9.77 -10.64
N ARG A 27 18.25 -8.63 -11.11
CA ARG A 27 16.84 -8.26 -10.92
C ARG A 27 15.93 -8.94 -11.94
N GLU A 28 14.62 -8.96 -11.60
CA GLU A 28 13.56 -9.45 -12.50
C GLU A 28 13.53 -8.66 -13.80
N VAL A 29 13.24 -9.32 -14.90
CA VAL A 29 12.83 -8.68 -16.15
C VAL A 29 11.32 -8.48 -16.18
N TRP A 30 10.80 -7.65 -17.10
CA TRP A 30 9.38 -7.32 -17.18
C TRP A 30 8.46 -8.55 -17.09
N ARG A 31 8.74 -9.56 -17.91
CA ARG A 31 7.93 -10.80 -17.90
C ARG A 31 7.90 -11.53 -16.57
N GLU A 32 8.99 -11.52 -15.81
CA GLU A 32 9.07 -12.15 -14.49
C GLU A 32 8.24 -11.36 -13.45
N THR A 33 8.32 -10.03 -13.48
CA THR A 33 7.51 -9.15 -12.62
C THR A 33 6.01 -9.33 -12.89
N VAL A 34 5.61 -9.35 -14.16
CA VAL A 34 4.21 -9.58 -14.57
C VAL A 34 3.75 -10.97 -14.16
N SER A 35 4.57 -12.01 -14.39
CA SER A 35 4.27 -13.39 -13.99
C SER A 35 4.07 -13.52 -12.48
N ARG A 36 4.90 -12.84 -11.67
CA ARG A 36 4.76 -12.82 -10.21
C ARG A 36 3.42 -12.20 -9.78
N ASN A 37 3.03 -11.09 -10.41
CA ASN A 37 1.76 -10.43 -10.14
C ASN A 37 0.57 -11.31 -10.55
N GLN A 38 0.60 -11.86 -11.76
CA GLN A 38 -0.42 -12.78 -12.27
C GLN A 38 -0.61 -14.00 -11.37
N LYS A 39 0.49 -14.65 -10.98
CA LYS A 39 0.46 -15.84 -10.11
C LYS A 39 -0.20 -15.55 -8.76
N MET A 40 0.04 -14.39 -8.18
CA MET A 40 -0.61 -13.98 -6.93
C MET A 40 -2.13 -13.93 -7.08
N HIS A 41 -2.64 -13.30 -8.14
CA HIS A 41 -4.08 -13.22 -8.40
C HIS A 41 -4.69 -14.59 -8.73
N THR A 42 -4.05 -15.36 -9.60
CA THR A 42 -4.54 -16.71 -9.97
C THR A 42 -4.57 -17.65 -8.77
N LYS A 43 -3.58 -17.56 -7.86
CA LYS A 43 -3.55 -18.35 -6.64
C LYS A 43 -4.73 -18.04 -5.71
N LYS A 44 -5.10 -16.77 -5.62
CA LYS A 44 -6.21 -16.30 -4.77
C LYS A 44 -7.58 -16.56 -5.40
N TYR A 45 -7.70 -16.37 -6.71
CA TYR A 45 -8.96 -16.45 -7.46
C TYR A 45 -8.86 -17.53 -8.54
N LYS A 46 -8.92 -18.79 -8.11
CA LYS A 46 -8.74 -19.96 -8.99
C LYS A 46 -9.81 -20.05 -10.08
N ASP A 47 -11.06 -19.73 -9.73
CA ASP A 47 -12.20 -19.79 -10.63
C ASP A 47 -12.11 -18.77 -11.78
N LEU A 48 -11.38 -17.68 -11.57
CA LEU A 48 -11.14 -16.62 -12.55
C LEU A 48 -9.81 -16.78 -13.32
N ALA A 49 -9.14 -17.92 -13.18
CA ALA A 49 -7.81 -18.11 -13.77
C ALA A 49 -7.75 -17.85 -15.27
N GLY A 50 -8.82 -18.26 -16.00
CA GLY A 50 -8.94 -18.04 -17.46
C GLY A 50 -9.06 -16.55 -17.84
N GLU A 51 -9.85 -15.80 -17.08
CA GLU A 51 -10.06 -14.35 -17.30
C GLU A 51 -8.78 -13.57 -16.94
N ILE A 52 -8.17 -13.92 -15.80
CA ILE A 52 -6.88 -13.35 -15.38
C ILE A 52 -5.83 -13.58 -16.47
N ALA A 53 -5.74 -14.80 -17.03
CA ALA A 53 -4.79 -15.09 -18.08
C ALA A 53 -5.01 -14.25 -19.34
N LYS A 54 -6.28 -14.04 -19.73
CA LYS A 54 -6.64 -13.17 -20.87
C LYS A 54 -6.23 -11.71 -20.60
N ALA A 55 -6.57 -11.16 -19.44
CA ALA A 55 -6.23 -9.79 -19.05
C ALA A 55 -4.70 -9.59 -19.01
N TYR A 56 -3.96 -10.55 -18.48
CA TYR A 56 -2.51 -10.45 -18.36
C TYR A 56 -1.75 -10.51 -19.69
N LYS A 57 -2.36 -11.00 -20.79
CA LYS A 57 -1.77 -10.86 -22.14
C LYS A 57 -1.52 -9.38 -22.48
N PHE A 58 -2.50 -8.53 -22.18
CA PHE A 58 -2.37 -7.08 -22.39
C PHE A 58 -1.31 -6.45 -21.47
N VAL A 59 -1.14 -6.98 -20.27
CA VAL A 59 -0.09 -6.53 -19.34
C VAL A 59 1.30 -6.93 -19.84
N TYR A 60 1.48 -8.15 -20.31
CA TYR A 60 2.75 -8.59 -20.91
C TYR A 60 3.16 -7.72 -22.08
N ASP A 61 2.19 -7.30 -22.90
CA ASP A 61 2.40 -6.44 -24.06
C ASP A 61 2.51 -4.95 -23.72
N LYS A 62 2.47 -4.60 -22.41
CA LYS A 62 2.49 -3.20 -21.91
C LYS A 62 1.34 -2.33 -22.45
N LYS A 63 0.23 -2.91 -22.89
CA LYS A 63 -0.97 -2.20 -23.35
C LYS A 63 -1.81 -1.67 -22.19
N VAL A 64 -1.80 -2.40 -21.08
CA VAL A 64 -2.46 -2.05 -19.83
C VAL A 64 -1.50 -2.31 -18.68
N LEU A 65 -1.50 -1.44 -17.68
CA LEU A 65 -0.70 -1.62 -16.47
C LEU A 65 -1.62 -1.85 -15.26
N PRO A 66 -1.36 -2.87 -14.42
CA PRO A 66 -2.01 -2.98 -13.13
C PRO A 66 -1.51 -1.88 -12.19
N SER A 67 -2.12 -1.78 -11.00
CA SER A 67 -1.66 -0.86 -9.97
C SER A 67 -0.15 -0.99 -9.74
N MET A 68 0.53 0.16 -9.65
CA MET A 68 1.97 0.22 -9.40
C MET A 68 2.35 -0.50 -8.10
N ARG A 69 1.56 -0.34 -7.04
CA ARG A 69 1.76 -1.04 -5.77
C ARG A 69 1.57 -2.55 -5.90
N SER A 70 0.58 -2.99 -6.67
CA SER A 70 0.39 -4.40 -6.98
C SER A 70 1.61 -5.00 -7.68
N MET A 71 2.16 -4.31 -8.67
CA MET A 71 3.38 -4.75 -9.36
C MET A 71 4.61 -4.78 -8.44
N GLN A 72 4.75 -3.78 -7.58
CA GLN A 72 5.90 -3.65 -6.67
C GLN A 72 5.89 -4.72 -5.58
N PHE A 73 4.74 -4.95 -4.94
CA PHE A 73 4.61 -5.77 -3.74
C PHE A 73 3.96 -7.14 -3.98
N ALA A 74 3.60 -7.50 -5.22
CA ALA A 74 2.95 -8.78 -5.54
C ALA A 74 3.64 -9.99 -4.91
N GLY A 75 2.83 -10.95 -4.45
CA GLY A 75 3.26 -12.15 -3.73
C GLY A 75 3.22 -11.96 -2.22
N LYS A 76 4.13 -12.58 -1.49
CA LYS A 76 4.12 -12.65 -0.03
C LYS A 76 3.84 -11.33 0.71
N PRO A 77 4.39 -10.15 0.33
CA PRO A 77 4.09 -8.90 1.02
C PRO A 77 2.62 -8.52 1.00
N ILE A 78 1.93 -8.71 -0.14
CA ILE A 78 0.48 -8.44 -0.26
C ILE A 78 -0.34 -9.57 0.37
N GLU A 79 0.10 -10.83 0.26
CA GLU A 79 -0.58 -11.96 0.89
C GLU A 79 -0.61 -11.83 2.42
N VAL A 80 0.45 -11.28 3.02
CA VAL A 80 0.54 -11.05 4.48
C VAL A 80 -0.21 -9.78 4.90
N ASN A 81 -0.06 -8.71 4.14
CA ASN A 81 -0.74 -7.44 4.43
C ASN A 81 -1.31 -6.82 3.15
N PRO A 82 -2.61 -7.09 2.85
CA PRO A 82 -3.27 -6.56 1.66
C PRO A 82 -3.33 -5.03 1.60
N SER A 83 -3.23 -4.32 2.72
CA SER A 83 -3.24 -2.85 2.75
C SER A 83 -2.10 -2.23 1.92
N ARG A 84 -1.02 -2.97 1.68
CA ARG A 84 0.10 -2.55 0.83
C ARG A 84 -0.26 -2.29 -0.64
N VAL A 85 -1.45 -2.71 -1.08
CA VAL A 85 -1.96 -2.40 -2.42
C VAL A 85 -2.36 -0.93 -2.55
N PHE A 86 -2.80 -0.32 -1.43
CA PHE A 86 -3.26 1.06 -1.43
C PHE A 86 -2.09 2.02 -1.38
N ASN A 87 -2.12 3.03 -2.26
CA ASN A 87 -1.13 4.10 -2.28
C ASN A 87 -1.56 5.26 -1.39
N CYS A 88 -2.84 5.62 -1.48
CA CYS A 88 -3.44 6.72 -0.72
C CYS A 88 -4.78 6.28 -0.13
N ALA A 89 -5.10 6.83 1.02
CA ALA A 89 -6.41 6.69 1.67
C ALA A 89 -6.82 8.03 2.27
N TYR A 90 -8.11 8.18 2.53
CA TYR A 90 -8.69 9.34 3.19
C TYR A 90 -9.68 8.87 4.24
N LEU A 91 -9.70 9.54 5.39
CA LEU A 91 -10.75 9.35 6.38
C LEU A 91 -11.04 10.67 7.14
N PRO A 92 -12.29 10.87 7.59
CA PRO A 92 -12.63 11.96 8.50
C PRO A 92 -12.18 11.66 9.93
N ILE A 93 -11.85 12.69 10.71
CA ILE A 93 -11.64 12.56 12.15
C ILE A 93 -12.96 12.86 12.85
N ASP A 94 -13.84 11.88 12.89
CA ASP A 94 -15.18 11.96 13.47
C ASP A 94 -15.43 10.92 14.59
N ASP A 95 -14.47 10.04 14.80
CA ASP A 95 -14.42 9.06 15.88
C ASP A 95 -12.98 8.99 16.42
N TRP A 96 -12.81 8.74 17.71
CA TRP A 96 -11.49 8.61 18.32
C TRP A 96 -10.65 7.47 17.73
N ARG A 97 -11.29 6.44 17.17
CA ARG A 97 -10.63 5.31 16.51
C ARG A 97 -9.94 5.72 15.22
N ALA A 98 -10.36 6.84 14.60
CA ALA A 98 -9.76 7.36 13.39
C ALA A 98 -8.24 7.56 13.54
N PHE A 99 -7.76 7.93 14.72
CA PHE A 99 -6.32 8.08 14.98
C PHE A 99 -5.57 6.74 14.87
N SER A 100 -6.14 5.66 15.41
CA SER A 100 -5.57 4.31 15.30
C SER A 100 -5.63 3.78 13.87
N GLU A 101 -6.70 4.07 13.14
CA GLU A 101 -6.87 3.69 11.74
C GLU A 101 -5.86 4.41 10.84
N VAL A 102 -5.66 5.72 11.04
CA VAL A 102 -4.61 6.49 10.35
C VAL A 102 -3.24 5.87 10.60
N MET A 103 -2.92 5.59 11.87
CA MET A 103 -1.63 5.00 12.23
C MET A 103 -1.43 3.63 11.57
N PHE A 104 -2.45 2.77 11.59
CA PHE A 104 -2.41 1.45 10.95
C PHE A 104 -2.11 1.55 9.45
N LEU A 105 -2.80 2.45 8.75
CA LEU A 105 -2.60 2.67 7.32
C LEU A 105 -1.20 3.23 7.01
N LEU A 106 -0.72 4.19 7.80
CA LEU A 106 0.62 4.77 7.67
C LEU A 106 1.70 3.69 7.86
N LEU A 107 1.57 2.84 8.89
CA LEU A 107 2.48 1.71 9.13
C LEU A 107 2.45 0.68 7.98
N GLY A 108 1.30 0.55 7.30
CA GLY A 108 1.16 -0.24 6.08
C GLY A 108 1.86 0.37 4.85
N GLY A 109 2.31 1.61 4.93
CA GLY A 109 2.94 2.35 3.83
C GLY A 109 1.96 3.09 2.93
N THR A 110 0.72 3.29 3.39
CA THR A 110 -0.31 4.10 2.70
C THR A 110 -0.16 5.56 3.12
N GLY A 111 -0.16 6.49 2.15
CA GLY A 111 -0.29 7.92 2.43
C GLY A 111 -1.72 8.24 2.84
N VAL A 112 -1.92 8.80 4.03
CA VAL A 112 -3.25 9.07 4.57
C VAL A 112 -3.52 10.56 4.63
N GLY A 113 -4.56 11.00 3.90
CA GLY A 113 -5.19 12.30 4.09
C GLY A 113 -6.32 12.17 5.12
N TYR A 114 -6.39 13.09 6.07
CA TYR A 114 -7.48 13.10 7.04
C TYR A 114 -8.11 14.50 7.12
N SER A 115 -9.42 14.52 7.41
CA SER A 115 -10.16 15.76 7.54
C SER A 115 -10.42 16.10 9.00
N VAL A 116 -10.04 17.31 9.36
CA VAL A 116 -10.34 17.96 10.65
C VAL A 116 -11.36 19.08 10.48
N GLN A 117 -12.20 19.01 9.45
CA GLN A 117 -13.28 19.97 9.26
C GLN A 117 -14.25 19.93 10.43
N LYS A 118 -14.85 21.07 10.75
CA LYS A 118 -15.75 21.23 11.89
C LYS A 118 -16.85 20.18 11.96
N ASN A 119 -17.50 19.88 10.82
CA ASN A 119 -18.55 18.86 10.70
C ASN A 119 -18.12 17.44 11.06
N HIS A 120 -16.81 17.16 11.02
CA HIS A 120 -16.24 15.87 11.46
C HIS A 120 -15.86 15.96 12.94
N VAL A 121 -15.07 16.97 13.32
CA VAL A 121 -14.53 17.09 14.67
C VAL A 121 -15.64 17.32 15.72
N ASP A 122 -16.74 18.00 15.36
CA ASP A 122 -17.90 18.19 16.25
C ASP A 122 -18.59 16.87 16.68
N LYS A 123 -18.28 15.76 16.00
CA LYS A 123 -18.77 14.43 16.39
C LYS A 123 -17.90 13.74 17.44
N LEU A 124 -16.71 14.25 17.66
CA LEU A 124 -15.83 13.71 18.70
C LEU A 124 -16.40 14.00 20.10
N PRO A 125 -16.20 13.10 21.07
CA PRO A 125 -16.60 13.36 22.45
C PRO A 125 -15.81 14.54 23.01
N GLU A 126 -16.44 15.31 23.88
CA GLU A 126 -15.77 16.42 24.56
C GLU A 126 -14.55 15.94 25.36
N ILE A 127 -13.46 16.68 25.21
CA ILE A 127 -12.24 16.46 25.98
C ILE A 127 -12.51 16.88 27.43
N LYS A 128 -12.67 15.92 28.30
CA LYS A 128 -12.82 16.19 29.72
C LYS A 128 -11.55 16.85 30.27
N LYS A 129 -11.72 17.95 30.99
CA LYS A 129 -10.59 18.55 31.71
C LYS A 129 -9.95 17.51 32.63
N PRO A 130 -8.63 17.34 32.61
CA PRO A 130 -7.97 16.39 33.52
C PRO A 130 -8.29 16.74 34.97
N SER A 131 -8.63 15.74 35.80
CA SER A 131 -8.89 15.98 37.20
C SER A 131 -7.63 16.52 37.88
N PRO A 132 -7.75 17.32 38.93
CA PRO A 132 -6.59 17.81 39.69
C PRO A 132 -5.64 16.69 40.17
N ARG A 133 -6.15 15.48 40.40
CA ARG A 133 -5.35 14.29 40.73
C ARG A 133 -4.44 13.84 39.61
N ASN A 134 -4.90 13.90 38.36
CA ASN A 134 -4.09 13.49 37.20
C ASN A 134 -2.95 14.46 36.88
N ARG A 135 -3.01 15.70 37.35
CA ARG A 135 -1.88 16.65 37.18
C ARG A 135 -0.65 16.27 37.98
N ARG A 136 -0.79 15.51 39.08
CA ARG A 136 0.38 15.05 39.85
C ARG A 136 1.17 13.94 39.22
N TYR A 137 0.51 13.11 38.37
CA TYR A 137 1.19 11.99 37.67
C TYR A 137 1.93 12.38 36.42
N LEU A 138 1.63 13.57 35.83
CA LEU A 138 2.31 14.02 34.63
C LEU A 138 3.70 14.66 34.88
N ILE A 139 4.09 14.86 36.13
CA ILE A 139 5.33 15.60 36.43
C ILE A 139 6.40 14.71 37.07
N GLY A 140 6.10 13.50 37.48
CA GLY A 140 7.08 12.70 38.24
C GLY A 140 7.19 11.22 37.89
N ASP A 141 6.10 10.55 37.52
CA ASP A 141 6.04 9.08 37.55
C ASP A 141 5.90 8.40 36.19
N SER A 142 6.10 9.12 35.11
CA SER A 142 5.91 8.55 33.76
C SER A 142 7.21 8.15 33.05
N ILE A 143 8.33 8.09 33.76
CA ILE A 143 9.64 7.82 33.17
C ILE A 143 10.43 6.76 33.98
N GLU A 144 9.76 5.91 34.75
CA GLU A 144 10.40 4.68 35.25
C GLU A 144 9.86 3.45 34.56
#